data_9f096e0ad0288e2d9a9eb57d66fa6b8e
#
_entry.id   9f096e0ad0288e2d9a9eb57d66fa6b8e
#
_cell.length_a   1.000
_cell.length_b   1.000
_cell.length_c   1.000
_cell.angle_alpha   90.00
_cell.angle_beta   90.00
_cell.angle_gamma   90.00
#
_symmetry.space_group_name_H-M   'P 1'
#
loop_
_entity.id
_entity.type
_entity.pdbx_description
1 polymer ?
#
loop_
_entity_poly.entity_id
_entity_poly.type
_entity_poly.pdbx_seq_one_letter_code
_entity_poly.pdbx_strand_id
1 'polypeptide(L)'
;MGQTEVLIIGCGIAGATAALRLARNPERRITIITRAPDPHESNTNYAQGGIIGRGPDDSAELLLADILAAGAGVSSPQASRILAEEGPPLLHEILEEQAGVGFDRNESGDMRWGHEAAHSRRRILHVGDSTGRAITAGLTAALERFPNIKIETNATAVDLITFPHHSRNPLDNYQPIACHGSYLFDREGKAVHRYLADITVLATGGLGRIYRNTTNPPGARGDGLAMAHRAGARIINAEYVQFHPTALAAPGAEGLLISEAVRGEGASC
;
A
#
# COMPACT_ATOMS: atom_id res chain seq x y z
N MET A 1 -10.53 -1.11 25.37
CA MET A 1 -11.13 -2.04 24.39
C MET A 1 -11.77 -1.15 23.32
N GLY A 2 -11.32 -1.25 22.06
CA GLY A 2 -11.89 -0.53 20.94
C GLY A 2 -12.84 -1.40 20.14
N GLN A 3 -13.76 -0.78 19.40
CA GLN A 3 -14.67 -1.44 18.48
C GLN A 3 -14.98 -0.54 17.28
N THR A 4 -14.98 -1.12 16.08
CA THR A 4 -15.33 -0.47 14.83
C THR A 4 -16.03 -1.47 13.90
N GLU A 5 -16.64 -1.01 12.81
CA GLU A 5 -17.14 -1.93 11.78
C GLU A 5 -15.97 -2.44 10.91
N VAL A 6 -15.11 -1.51 10.45
CA VAL A 6 -13.95 -1.85 9.63
C VAL A 6 -12.67 -1.38 10.30
N LEU A 7 -11.76 -2.30 10.56
CA LEU A 7 -10.40 -2.05 11.04
C LEU A 7 -9.43 -2.19 9.88
N ILE A 8 -8.68 -1.12 9.57
CA ILE A 8 -7.63 -1.13 8.55
C ILE A 8 -6.27 -1.04 9.23
N ILE A 9 -5.40 -2.00 9.00
CA ILE A 9 -4.06 -2.05 9.60
C ILE A 9 -3.04 -1.57 8.57
N GLY A 10 -2.60 -0.33 8.71
CA GLY A 10 -1.68 0.38 7.82
C GLY A 10 -2.32 1.56 7.11
N CYS A 11 -1.63 2.71 7.09
CA CYS A 11 -2.08 3.99 6.52
C CYS A 11 -1.34 4.36 5.21
N GLY A 12 -0.69 3.40 4.54
CA GLY A 12 -0.13 3.61 3.21
C GLY A 12 -1.22 3.69 2.14
N ILE A 13 -0.83 3.81 0.86
CA ILE A 13 -1.76 3.97 -0.27
C ILE A 13 -2.90 2.94 -0.25
N ALA A 14 -2.62 1.67 0.02
CA ALA A 14 -3.65 0.62 0.03
C ALA A 14 -4.68 0.82 1.14
N GLY A 15 -4.24 1.12 2.37
CA GLY A 15 -5.15 1.35 3.49
C GLY A 15 -5.95 2.63 3.35
N ALA A 16 -5.31 3.71 2.93
CA ALA A 16 -5.96 5.00 2.73
C ALA A 16 -7.01 4.94 1.62
N THR A 17 -6.71 4.35 0.46
CA THR A 17 -7.67 4.21 -0.64
C THR A 17 -8.84 3.30 -0.27
N ALA A 18 -8.59 2.20 0.45
CA ALA A 18 -9.66 1.35 0.97
C ALA A 18 -10.59 2.13 1.92
N ALA A 19 -10.03 2.92 2.83
CA ALA A 19 -10.80 3.75 3.74
C ALA A 19 -11.67 4.79 3.00
N LEU A 20 -11.11 5.51 2.02
CA LEU A 20 -11.83 6.50 1.22
C LEU A 20 -13.01 5.86 0.47
N ARG A 21 -12.82 4.68 -0.10
CA ARG A 21 -13.89 3.94 -0.79
C ARG A 21 -14.99 3.50 0.16
N LEU A 22 -14.64 2.99 1.32
CA LEU A 22 -15.56 2.50 2.34
C LEU A 22 -16.33 3.65 3.02
N ALA A 23 -15.69 4.81 3.21
CA ALA A 23 -16.27 5.98 3.87
C ALA A 23 -17.39 6.67 3.09
N ARG A 24 -17.58 6.33 1.81
CA ARG A 24 -18.73 6.80 1.02
C ARG A 24 -20.08 6.39 1.63
N ASN A 25 -20.13 5.34 2.39
CA ASN A 25 -21.23 5.04 3.27
C ASN A 25 -21.00 5.72 4.62
N PRO A 26 -21.73 6.83 4.94
CA PRO A 26 -21.49 7.62 6.14
C PRO A 26 -21.83 6.88 7.45
N GLU A 27 -22.66 5.86 7.38
CA GLU A 27 -23.02 5.02 8.53
C GLU A 27 -21.89 4.07 8.96
N ARG A 28 -20.92 3.84 8.05
CA ARG A 28 -19.83 2.90 8.28
C ARG A 28 -18.75 3.51 9.17
N ARG A 29 -18.44 2.87 10.29
CA ARG A 29 -17.37 3.29 11.19
C ARG A 29 -16.06 2.60 10.77
N ILE A 30 -15.06 3.41 10.41
CA ILE A 30 -13.77 2.94 9.91
C ILE A 30 -12.69 3.43 10.87
N THR A 31 -11.82 2.50 11.28
CA THR A 31 -10.62 2.87 12.03
C THR A 31 -9.39 2.39 11.27
N ILE A 32 -8.49 3.32 10.99
CA ILE A 32 -7.16 3.03 10.45
C ILE A 32 -6.19 3.07 11.63
N ILE A 33 -5.35 2.06 11.75
CA ILE A 33 -4.26 2.07 12.73
C ILE A 33 -2.91 2.12 12.03
N THR A 34 -2.00 2.89 12.59
CA THR A 34 -0.61 2.94 12.15
C THR A 34 0.34 2.94 13.33
N ARG A 35 1.46 2.23 13.16
CA ARG A 35 2.48 2.10 14.19
C ARG A 35 3.26 3.39 14.42
N ALA A 36 3.45 4.19 13.39
CA ALA A 36 4.17 5.45 13.48
C ALA A 36 3.35 6.53 14.19
N PRO A 37 3.99 7.50 14.83
CA PRO A 37 3.31 8.68 15.37
C PRO A 37 2.74 9.58 14.26
N ASP A 38 3.35 9.56 13.07
CA ASP A 38 2.92 10.29 11.89
C ASP A 38 2.23 9.33 10.91
N PRO A 39 0.98 9.55 10.51
CA PRO A 39 0.27 8.72 9.54
C PRO A 39 0.92 8.72 8.14
N HIS A 40 1.76 9.72 7.82
CA HIS A 40 2.51 9.75 6.56
C HIS A 40 3.63 8.71 6.51
N GLU A 41 4.09 8.19 7.64
CA GLU A 41 5.19 7.23 7.70
C GLU A 41 4.77 5.88 7.09
N SER A 42 5.04 5.72 5.82
CA SER A 42 4.74 4.52 5.05
C SER A 42 5.71 4.35 3.90
N ASN A 43 5.78 3.15 3.32
CA ASN A 43 6.59 2.90 2.12
C ASN A 43 6.17 3.80 0.95
N THR A 44 4.89 4.14 0.87
CA THR A 44 4.35 5.07 -0.13
C THR A 44 5.04 6.42 -0.09
N ASN A 45 5.27 6.98 1.09
CA ASN A 45 5.90 8.30 1.26
C ASN A 45 7.31 8.39 0.66
N TYR A 46 8.02 7.28 0.57
CA TYR A 46 9.39 7.22 0.07
C TYR A 46 9.49 6.81 -1.41
N ALA A 47 8.38 6.54 -2.07
CA ALA A 47 8.37 6.22 -3.48
C ALA A 47 8.75 7.45 -4.31
N GLN A 48 9.84 7.33 -5.11
CA GLN A 48 10.37 8.41 -5.93
C GLN A 48 9.83 8.39 -7.35
N GLY A 49 9.65 7.20 -7.93
CA GLY A 49 9.13 7.01 -9.28
C GLY A 49 7.71 7.51 -9.43
N GLY A 50 7.06 7.09 -10.49
CA GLY A 50 5.69 7.47 -10.76
C GLY A 50 4.68 6.40 -10.42
N ILE A 51 3.48 6.62 -10.88
CA ILE A 51 2.37 5.67 -10.80
C ILE A 51 1.78 5.48 -12.20
N ILE A 52 1.35 4.24 -12.50
CA ILE A 52 0.80 3.89 -13.81
C ILE A 52 -0.58 4.54 -13.99
N GLY A 53 -0.65 5.48 -14.96
CA GLY A 53 -1.90 6.00 -15.49
C GLY A 53 -2.21 5.41 -16.87
N ARG A 54 -2.88 6.19 -17.72
CA ARG A 54 -3.14 5.86 -19.12
C ARG A 54 -2.86 7.07 -19.98
N GLY A 55 -1.75 7.02 -20.72
CA GLY A 55 -1.37 8.08 -21.65
C GLY A 55 -2.26 8.12 -22.90
N PRO A 56 -2.11 9.15 -23.76
CA PRO A 56 -2.96 9.36 -24.95
C PRO A 56 -2.97 8.18 -25.95
N ASP A 57 -1.81 7.53 -26.15
CA ASP A 57 -1.62 6.44 -27.11
C ASP A 57 -1.57 5.07 -26.41
N ASP A 58 -2.21 4.95 -25.26
CA ASP A 58 -2.17 3.76 -24.42
C ASP A 58 -3.56 3.08 -24.30
N SER A 59 -3.56 1.79 -24.01
CA SER A 59 -4.78 1.01 -23.78
C SER A 59 -4.60 -0.02 -22.66
N ALA A 60 -5.72 -0.57 -22.18
CA ALA A 60 -5.69 -1.65 -21.20
C ALA A 60 -4.98 -2.90 -21.74
N GLU A 61 -5.16 -3.19 -23.03
CA GLU A 61 -4.52 -4.34 -23.71
C GLU A 61 -3.01 -4.17 -23.78
N LEU A 62 -2.51 -2.97 -24.10
CA LEU A 62 -1.08 -2.68 -24.12
C LEU A 62 -0.46 -2.80 -22.73
N LEU A 63 -1.14 -2.27 -21.71
CA LEU A 63 -0.68 -2.39 -20.30
C LEU A 63 -0.71 -3.86 -19.86
N LEU A 64 -1.77 -4.60 -20.19
CA LEU A 64 -1.86 -6.03 -19.90
C LEU A 64 -0.72 -6.83 -20.56
N ALA A 65 -0.42 -6.54 -21.81
CA ALA A 65 0.69 -7.19 -22.52
C ALA A 65 2.04 -6.92 -21.84
N ASP A 66 2.30 -5.67 -21.42
CA ASP A 66 3.52 -5.30 -20.71
C ASP A 66 3.62 -6.02 -19.35
N ILE A 67 2.52 -6.08 -18.57
CA ILE A 67 2.47 -6.79 -17.27
C ILE A 67 2.78 -8.28 -17.46
N LEU A 68 2.17 -8.93 -18.45
CA LEU A 68 2.38 -10.35 -18.71
C LEU A 68 3.80 -10.64 -19.20
N ALA A 69 4.35 -9.76 -20.04
CA ALA A 69 5.72 -9.87 -20.52
C ALA A 69 6.74 -9.70 -19.38
N ALA A 70 6.59 -8.67 -18.55
CA ALA A 70 7.43 -8.45 -17.38
C ALA A 70 7.32 -9.58 -16.34
N GLY A 71 6.13 -10.16 -16.21
CA GLY A 71 5.86 -11.27 -15.29
C GLY A 71 6.42 -12.62 -15.74
N ALA A 72 7.00 -12.73 -16.93
CA ALA A 72 7.71 -13.92 -17.45
C ALA A 72 6.93 -15.25 -17.23
N GLY A 73 5.61 -15.22 -17.41
CA GLY A 73 4.73 -16.39 -17.26
C GLY A 73 4.24 -16.69 -15.85
N VAL A 74 4.62 -15.89 -14.84
CA VAL A 74 4.19 -16.09 -13.43
C VAL A 74 2.95 -15.27 -13.09
N SER A 75 2.71 -14.17 -13.82
CA SER A 75 1.55 -13.30 -13.58
C SER A 75 0.24 -14.01 -13.90
N SER A 76 -0.75 -13.86 -13.02
CA SER A 76 -2.14 -14.29 -13.31
C SER A 76 -2.75 -13.38 -14.38
N PRO A 77 -3.14 -13.92 -15.55
CA PRO A 77 -3.75 -13.10 -16.62
C PRO A 77 -5.03 -12.39 -16.18
N GLN A 78 -5.83 -13.04 -15.31
CA GLN A 78 -7.06 -12.46 -14.80
C GLN A 78 -6.79 -11.27 -13.88
N ALA A 79 -5.86 -11.43 -12.92
CA ALA A 79 -5.48 -10.33 -12.00
C ALA A 79 -4.81 -9.18 -12.75
N SER A 80 -3.96 -9.49 -13.74
CA SER A 80 -3.30 -8.48 -14.58
C SER A 80 -4.30 -7.69 -15.42
N ARG A 81 -5.36 -8.34 -15.91
CA ARG A 81 -6.44 -7.67 -16.65
C ARG A 81 -7.20 -6.70 -15.77
N ILE A 82 -7.61 -7.11 -14.55
CA ILE A 82 -8.28 -6.22 -13.58
C ILE A 82 -7.40 -4.99 -13.30
N LEU A 83 -6.11 -5.20 -13.07
CA LEU A 83 -5.20 -4.10 -12.82
C LEU A 83 -5.07 -3.15 -14.01
N ALA A 84 -4.99 -3.69 -15.24
CA ALA A 84 -4.86 -2.90 -16.45
C ALA A 84 -6.15 -2.11 -16.80
N GLU A 85 -7.31 -2.69 -16.57
CA GLU A 85 -8.61 -2.08 -16.89
C GLU A 85 -9.04 -1.07 -15.81
N GLU A 86 -8.93 -1.43 -14.52
CA GLU A 86 -9.47 -0.66 -13.40
C GLU A 86 -8.45 0.30 -12.75
N GLY A 87 -7.15 -0.02 -12.81
CA GLY A 87 -6.11 0.77 -12.14
C GLY A 87 -6.07 2.23 -12.57
N PRO A 88 -5.90 2.56 -13.86
CA PRO A 88 -5.83 3.94 -14.32
C PRO A 88 -7.09 4.78 -14.05
N PRO A 89 -8.34 4.27 -14.25
CA PRO A 89 -9.54 4.99 -13.84
C PRO A 89 -9.60 5.26 -12.33
N LEU A 90 -9.22 4.27 -11.50
CA LEU A 90 -9.20 4.44 -10.03
C LEU A 90 -8.14 5.42 -9.57
N LEU A 91 -7.00 5.50 -10.26
CA LEU A 91 -5.99 6.52 -10.00
C LEU A 91 -6.59 7.92 -10.18
N HIS A 92 -7.24 8.17 -11.31
CA HIS A 92 -7.88 9.45 -11.59
C HIS A 92 -8.92 9.78 -10.51
N GLU A 93 -9.85 8.88 -10.25
CA GLU A 93 -10.92 9.08 -9.27
C GLU A 93 -10.37 9.36 -7.86
N ILE A 94 -9.41 8.56 -7.40
CA ILE A 94 -8.99 8.61 -5.99
C ILE A 94 -7.84 9.59 -5.78
N LEU A 95 -6.81 9.56 -6.63
CA LEU A 95 -5.61 10.38 -6.39
C LEU A 95 -5.77 11.80 -6.94
N GLU A 96 -6.32 11.99 -8.14
CA GLU A 96 -6.49 13.33 -8.69
C GLU A 96 -7.74 14.01 -8.11
N GLU A 97 -8.92 13.38 -8.21
CA GLU A 97 -10.17 14.06 -7.82
C GLU A 97 -10.37 14.10 -6.30
N GLN A 98 -10.21 12.96 -5.60
CA GLN A 98 -10.49 12.91 -4.18
C GLN A 98 -9.31 13.38 -3.33
N ALA A 99 -8.09 12.96 -3.63
CA ALA A 99 -6.90 13.31 -2.87
C ALA A 99 -6.23 14.61 -3.35
N GLY A 100 -6.59 15.11 -4.54
CA GLY A 100 -6.08 16.36 -5.08
C GLY A 100 -4.58 16.32 -5.41
N VAL A 101 -4.04 15.15 -5.80
CA VAL A 101 -2.64 15.01 -6.16
C VAL A 101 -2.37 15.77 -7.46
N GLY A 102 -1.55 16.80 -7.38
CA GLY A 102 -1.14 17.62 -8.53
C GLY A 102 0.01 16.97 -9.30
N PHE A 103 -0.27 16.04 -10.21
CA PHE A 103 0.74 15.47 -11.09
C PHE A 103 1.32 16.52 -12.04
N ASP A 104 2.57 16.30 -12.46
CA ASP A 104 3.30 17.23 -13.33
C ASP A 104 2.58 17.43 -14.66
N ARG A 105 2.61 18.68 -15.14
CA ARG A 105 2.03 19.10 -16.41
C ARG A 105 3.09 19.75 -17.27
N ASN A 106 2.86 19.73 -18.59
CA ASN A 106 3.67 20.45 -19.56
C ASN A 106 3.29 21.95 -19.59
N GLU A 107 3.98 22.74 -20.40
CA GLU A 107 3.71 24.17 -20.57
C GLU A 107 2.31 24.46 -21.12
N SER A 108 1.71 23.51 -21.84
CA SER A 108 0.34 23.61 -22.38
C SER A 108 -0.73 23.24 -21.35
N GLY A 109 -0.35 22.76 -20.16
CA GLY A 109 -1.25 22.32 -19.11
C GLY A 109 -1.68 20.86 -19.20
N ASP A 110 -1.21 20.10 -20.19
CA ASP A 110 -1.47 18.67 -20.33
C ASP A 110 -0.62 17.86 -19.37
N MET A 111 -1.11 16.65 -19.00
CA MET A 111 -0.33 15.71 -18.15
C MET A 111 1.02 15.37 -18.79
N ARG A 112 2.07 15.45 -18.01
CA ARG A 112 3.41 15.03 -18.41
C ARG A 112 3.59 13.54 -18.14
N TRP A 113 3.62 12.76 -19.22
CA TRP A 113 3.75 11.31 -19.15
C TRP A 113 5.23 10.88 -19.19
N GLY A 114 5.66 10.18 -18.14
CA GLY A 114 6.95 9.54 -18.06
C GLY A 114 6.98 8.17 -18.75
N HIS A 115 8.19 7.67 -18.99
CA HIS A 115 8.45 6.34 -19.50
C HIS A 115 9.42 5.62 -18.56
N GLU A 116 9.07 4.42 -18.13
CA GLU A 116 9.92 3.57 -17.32
C GLU A 116 10.23 2.26 -18.06
N ALA A 117 11.25 1.54 -17.61
CA ALA A 117 11.62 0.24 -18.16
C ALA A 117 10.43 -0.73 -18.16
N ALA A 118 10.42 -1.64 -19.14
CA ALA A 118 9.34 -2.63 -19.35
C ALA A 118 7.97 -2.07 -19.74
N HIS A 119 7.82 -0.77 -19.94
CA HIS A 119 6.61 -0.18 -20.50
C HIS A 119 6.75 0.11 -22.00
N SER A 120 5.80 -0.33 -22.81
CA SER A 120 5.74 -0.08 -24.26
C SER A 120 5.24 1.35 -24.59
N ARG A 121 4.66 2.05 -23.63
CA ARG A 121 4.07 3.39 -23.80
C ARG A 121 4.43 4.33 -22.64
N ARG A 122 4.39 5.63 -22.89
CA ARG A 122 4.48 6.66 -21.85
C ARG A 122 3.17 6.70 -21.09
N ARG A 123 3.15 6.21 -19.85
CA ARG A 123 1.95 6.11 -19.02
C ARG A 123 2.17 6.43 -17.55
N ILE A 124 3.37 6.86 -17.19
CA ILE A 124 3.73 7.10 -15.80
C ILE A 124 3.42 8.56 -15.46
N LEU A 125 2.60 8.76 -14.43
CA LEU A 125 2.37 10.06 -13.80
C LEU A 125 3.32 10.24 -12.62
N HIS A 126 3.87 11.42 -12.46
CA HIS A 126 4.83 11.74 -11.41
C HIS A 126 4.65 13.17 -10.88
N VAL A 127 5.23 13.42 -9.69
CA VAL A 127 5.37 14.75 -9.10
C VAL A 127 6.85 14.93 -8.79
N GLY A 128 7.60 15.44 -9.78
CA GLY A 128 9.05 15.48 -9.71
C GLY A 128 9.66 14.12 -9.36
N ASP A 129 10.49 14.08 -8.33
CA ASP A 129 11.10 12.87 -7.74
C ASP A 129 10.48 12.48 -6.38
N SER A 130 9.31 13.01 -6.08
CA SER A 130 8.64 12.86 -4.77
C SER A 130 7.17 12.48 -4.89
N THR A 131 6.83 11.69 -5.91
CA THR A 131 5.46 11.26 -6.21
C THR A 131 4.78 10.62 -5.01
N GLY A 132 5.46 9.72 -4.30
CA GLY A 132 4.91 9.06 -3.13
C GLY A 132 4.58 10.00 -1.98
N ARG A 133 5.40 11.05 -1.78
CA ARG A 133 5.13 12.08 -0.77
C ARG A 133 3.87 12.88 -1.11
N ALA A 134 3.72 13.28 -2.37
CA ALA A 134 2.53 13.99 -2.83
C ALA A 134 1.26 13.13 -2.68
N ILE A 135 1.33 11.85 -3.06
CA ILE A 135 0.23 10.89 -2.89
C ILE A 135 -0.13 10.73 -1.41
N THR A 136 0.86 10.53 -0.54
CA THR A 136 0.62 10.33 0.90
C THR A 136 -0.03 11.57 1.51
N ALA A 137 0.48 12.77 1.22
CA ALA A 137 -0.09 14.02 1.72
C ALA A 137 -1.54 14.22 1.25
N GLY A 138 -1.80 14.02 -0.04
CA GLY A 138 -3.15 14.13 -0.60
C GLY A 138 -4.14 13.14 0.01
N LEU A 139 -3.75 11.87 0.13
CA LEU A 139 -4.58 10.84 0.73
C LEU A 139 -4.88 11.13 2.20
N THR A 140 -3.88 11.53 3.00
CA THR A 140 -4.09 11.86 4.42
C THR A 140 -5.05 13.03 4.57
N ALA A 141 -4.86 14.10 3.81
CA ALA A 141 -5.77 15.25 3.81
C ALA A 141 -7.19 14.87 3.35
N ALA A 142 -7.31 13.92 2.40
CA ALA A 142 -8.61 13.41 1.99
C ALA A 142 -9.31 12.62 3.10
N LEU A 143 -8.59 11.77 3.84
CA LEU A 143 -9.14 10.99 4.96
C LEU A 143 -9.74 11.89 6.05
N GLU A 144 -9.09 13.02 6.36
CA GLU A 144 -9.51 13.97 7.39
C GLU A 144 -10.88 14.62 7.10
N ARG A 145 -11.32 14.62 5.84
CA ARG A 145 -12.64 15.16 5.44
C ARG A 145 -13.80 14.23 5.76
N PHE A 146 -13.54 12.98 6.15
CA PHE A 146 -14.58 12.00 6.45
C PHE A 146 -14.73 11.79 7.95
N PRO A 147 -15.85 12.25 8.56
CA PRO A 147 -16.07 12.16 10.01
C PRO A 147 -16.24 10.71 10.50
N ASN A 148 -16.52 9.77 9.60
CA ASN A 148 -16.67 8.35 9.89
C ASN A 148 -15.34 7.57 9.79
N ILE A 149 -14.21 8.25 9.54
CA ILE A 149 -12.87 7.69 9.60
C ILE A 149 -12.15 8.19 10.86
N LYS A 150 -11.59 7.26 11.62
CA LYS A 150 -10.68 7.55 12.72
C LYS A 150 -9.29 7.02 12.39
N ILE A 151 -8.25 7.83 12.56
CA ILE A 151 -6.85 7.39 12.44
C ILE A 151 -6.27 7.30 13.84
N GLU A 152 -5.77 6.12 14.22
CA GLU A 152 -5.07 5.87 15.48
C GLU A 152 -3.58 5.63 15.18
N THR A 153 -2.74 6.54 15.65
CA THR A 153 -1.28 6.46 15.55
C THR A 153 -0.67 5.79 16.77
N ASN A 154 0.64 5.50 16.75
CA ASN A 154 1.34 4.82 17.85
C ASN A 154 0.77 3.44 18.24
N ALA A 155 -0.10 2.88 17.41
CA ALA A 155 -0.77 1.60 17.65
C ALA A 155 -0.17 0.51 16.76
N THR A 156 0.46 -0.50 17.37
CA THR A 156 1.06 -1.62 16.65
C THR A 156 0.15 -2.84 16.71
N ALA A 157 -0.30 -3.33 15.56
CA ALA A 157 -0.96 -4.62 15.49
C ALA A 157 0.03 -5.75 15.84
N VAL A 158 -0.32 -6.56 16.82
CA VAL A 158 0.51 -7.66 17.34
C VAL A 158 0.08 -8.98 16.73
N ASP A 159 -1.23 -9.23 16.70
CA ASP A 159 -1.82 -10.41 16.10
C ASP A 159 -3.29 -10.19 15.76
N LEU A 160 -3.84 -11.06 14.90
CA LEU A 160 -5.26 -11.06 14.58
C LEU A 160 -6.05 -11.84 15.64
N ILE A 161 -7.24 -11.38 15.94
CA ILE A 161 -8.19 -12.11 16.78
C ILE A 161 -8.99 -13.04 15.88
N THR A 162 -8.65 -14.32 15.90
CA THR A 162 -9.31 -15.33 15.07
C THR A 162 -10.16 -16.28 15.90
N PHE A 163 -11.28 -16.68 15.32
CA PHE A 163 -12.14 -17.73 15.86
C PHE A 163 -12.01 -18.96 14.93
N PRO A 164 -11.89 -20.16 15.40
CA PRO A 164 -11.97 -20.59 16.82
C PRO A 164 -10.64 -20.53 17.61
N HIS A 165 -9.53 -20.13 16.98
CA HIS A 165 -8.19 -20.20 17.58
C HIS A 165 -8.09 -19.58 18.98
N HIS A 166 -8.82 -18.49 19.25
CA HIS A 166 -8.84 -17.79 20.54
C HIS A 166 -10.02 -18.20 21.43
N SER A 167 -10.79 -19.22 21.04
CA SER A 167 -11.88 -19.75 21.89
C SER A 167 -11.33 -20.66 22.99
N ARG A 168 -12.04 -20.69 24.11
CA ARG A 168 -11.82 -21.64 25.20
C ARG A 168 -12.73 -22.87 25.14
N ASN A 169 -13.70 -22.87 24.23
CA ASN A 169 -14.59 -24.00 24.02
C ASN A 169 -14.01 -24.94 22.95
N PRO A 170 -13.65 -26.19 23.27
CA PRO A 170 -13.09 -27.14 22.32
C PRO A 170 -14.01 -27.43 21.12
N LEU A 171 -15.32 -27.30 21.28
CA LEU A 171 -16.27 -27.53 20.18
C LEU A 171 -16.22 -26.49 19.10
N ASP A 172 -15.67 -25.32 19.38
CA ASP A 172 -15.52 -24.25 18.41
C ASP A 172 -14.48 -24.57 17.33
N ASN A 173 -13.60 -25.54 17.55
CA ASN A 173 -12.65 -26.00 16.53
C ASN A 173 -13.32 -26.55 15.26
N TYR A 174 -14.60 -26.88 15.33
CA TYR A 174 -15.39 -27.32 14.17
C TYR A 174 -16.08 -26.16 13.44
N GLN A 175 -15.97 -24.94 13.94
CA GLN A 175 -16.55 -23.76 13.32
C GLN A 175 -15.63 -23.18 12.25
N PRO A 176 -16.18 -22.49 11.23
CA PRO A 176 -15.38 -21.80 10.22
C PRO A 176 -14.42 -20.77 10.83
N ILE A 177 -13.24 -20.65 10.25
CA ILE A 177 -12.28 -19.62 10.68
C ILE A 177 -12.82 -18.24 10.30
N ALA A 178 -12.86 -17.34 11.29
CA ALA A 178 -13.24 -15.94 11.10
C ALA A 178 -12.26 -15.01 11.83
N CYS A 179 -12.08 -13.80 11.31
CA CYS A 179 -11.29 -12.74 11.95
C CYS A 179 -12.22 -11.70 12.54
N HIS A 180 -12.01 -11.37 13.81
CA HIS A 180 -12.84 -10.44 14.58
C HIS A 180 -12.08 -9.21 15.06
N GLY A 181 -10.97 -8.88 14.43
CA GLY A 181 -10.15 -7.72 14.79
C GLY A 181 -8.69 -8.07 15.06
N SER A 182 -8.05 -7.27 15.90
CA SER A 182 -6.62 -7.41 16.20
C SER A 182 -6.31 -7.09 17.65
N TYR A 183 -5.23 -7.67 18.17
CA TYR A 183 -4.56 -7.20 19.37
C TYR A 183 -3.65 -6.03 18.99
N LEU A 184 -3.84 -4.89 19.66
CA LEU A 184 -3.06 -3.68 19.44
C LEU A 184 -2.20 -3.40 20.66
N PHE A 185 -0.91 -3.23 20.44
CA PHE A 185 0.00 -2.69 21.43
C PHE A 185 -0.01 -1.16 21.34
N ASP A 186 -0.53 -0.52 22.37
CA ASP A 186 -0.42 0.91 22.59
C ASP A 186 0.97 1.23 23.12
N ARG A 187 1.75 1.98 22.35
CA ARG A 187 3.15 2.34 22.71
C ARG A 187 3.22 3.36 23.83
N GLU A 188 2.23 4.22 23.96
CA GLU A 188 2.17 5.26 25.01
C GLU A 188 1.73 4.63 26.32
N GLY A 189 0.63 3.90 26.33
CA GLY A 189 0.12 3.21 27.51
C GLY A 189 0.87 1.92 27.84
N LYS A 190 1.78 1.45 26.99
CA LYS A 190 2.56 0.20 27.13
C LYS A 190 1.70 -1.02 27.47
N ALA A 191 0.53 -1.09 26.85
CA ALA A 191 -0.47 -2.12 27.09
C ALA A 191 -0.97 -2.74 25.79
N VAL A 192 -1.40 -4.00 25.86
CA VAL A 192 -2.05 -4.66 24.73
C VAL A 192 -3.56 -4.63 24.95
N HIS A 193 -4.26 -4.14 23.93
CA HIS A 193 -5.73 -4.05 23.94
C HIS A 193 -6.33 -4.89 22.81
N ARG A 194 -7.52 -5.42 23.04
CA ARG A 194 -8.35 -5.99 21.97
C ARG A 194 -9.05 -4.88 21.22
N TYR A 195 -8.96 -4.91 19.92
CA TYR A 195 -9.72 -4.06 19.01
C TYR A 195 -10.61 -4.94 18.14
N LEU A 196 -11.92 -4.89 18.36
CA LEU A 196 -12.87 -5.74 17.66
C LEU A 196 -13.37 -5.05 16.39
N ALA A 197 -13.55 -5.82 15.34
CA ALA A 197 -14.08 -5.36 14.07
C ALA A 197 -14.82 -6.49 13.35
N ASP A 198 -15.85 -6.13 12.60
CA ASP A 198 -16.56 -7.07 11.73
C ASP A 198 -15.72 -7.43 10.50
N ILE A 199 -14.95 -6.45 10.00
CA ILE A 199 -14.04 -6.61 8.86
C ILE A 199 -12.66 -6.09 9.27
N THR A 200 -11.61 -6.88 8.97
CA THR A 200 -10.22 -6.46 9.15
C THR A 200 -9.48 -6.46 7.81
N VAL A 201 -8.92 -5.33 7.44
CA VAL A 201 -8.12 -5.15 6.22
C VAL A 201 -6.64 -5.06 6.60
N LEU A 202 -5.82 -5.97 6.05
CA LEU A 202 -4.37 -5.90 6.17
C LEU A 202 -3.79 -5.08 5.02
N ALA A 203 -3.27 -3.88 5.33
CA ALA A 203 -2.61 -2.97 4.40
C ALA A 203 -1.20 -2.60 4.90
N THR A 204 -0.50 -3.55 5.49
CA THR A 204 0.73 -3.38 6.27
C THR A 204 2.00 -3.23 5.43
N GLY A 205 1.89 -3.27 4.10
CA GLY A 205 3.03 -3.19 3.19
C GLY A 205 3.90 -4.46 3.18
N GLY A 206 5.12 -4.32 2.72
CA GLY A 206 6.05 -5.43 2.48
C GLY A 206 6.96 -5.77 3.66
N LEU A 207 8.03 -6.52 3.34
CA LEU A 207 8.95 -7.11 4.31
C LEU A 207 10.43 -6.77 4.05
N GLY A 208 10.73 -5.80 3.16
CA GLY A 208 12.09 -5.52 2.73
C GLY A 208 13.08 -5.20 3.87
N ARG A 209 12.60 -4.79 5.04
CA ARG A 209 13.44 -4.47 6.22
C ARG A 209 14.00 -5.71 6.95
N ILE A 210 13.67 -6.93 6.52
CA ILE A 210 14.34 -8.14 7.01
C ILE A 210 15.75 -8.29 6.43
N TYR A 211 16.05 -7.60 5.32
CA TYR A 211 17.38 -7.58 4.71
C TYR A 211 18.27 -6.50 5.36
N ARG A 212 19.57 -6.80 5.47
CA ARG A 212 20.55 -5.88 6.05
C ARG A 212 20.63 -4.56 5.26
N ASN A 213 20.72 -4.67 3.94
CA ASN A 213 20.72 -3.53 3.03
C ASN A 213 19.36 -3.43 2.36
N THR A 214 18.69 -2.33 2.53
CA THR A 214 17.32 -2.14 2.05
C THR A 214 17.00 -0.66 1.89
N THR A 215 16.20 -0.34 0.88
CA THR A 215 15.66 0.98 0.64
C THR A 215 14.30 1.20 1.33
N ASN A 216 13.76 0.16 1.98
CA ASN A 216 12.48 0.24 2.66
C ASN A 216 12.59 0.95 4.02
N PRO A 217 11.56 1.68 4.44
CA PRO A 217 11.51 2.33 5.74
C PRO A 217 11.52 1.31 6.90
N PRO A 218 11.86 1.73 8.13
CA PRO A 218 11.93 0.84 9.30
C PRO A 218 10.65 0.04 9.56
N GLY A 219 9.53 0.51 9.00
CA GLY A 219 8.22 -0.12 9.11
C GLY A 219 8.01 -1.39 8.32
N ALA A 220 8.74 -1.62 7.23
CA ALA A 220 8.51 -2.70 6.28
C ALA A 220 9.10 -4.05 6.76
N ARG A 221 8.61 -4.60 7.87
CA ARG A 221 9.15 -5.79 8.56
C ARG A 221 8.38 -7.07 8.29
N GLY A 222 7.29 -7.02 7.51
CA GLY A 222 6.46 -8.18 7.22
C GLY A 222 5.54 -8.59 8.38
N ASP A 223 5.27 -7.69 9.33
CA ASP A 223 4.42 -7.97 10.50
C ASP A 223 3.04 -8.49 10.09
N GLY A 224 2.41 -7.86 9.07
CA GLY A 224 1.11 -8.29 8.55
C GLY A 224 1.13 -9.64 7.88
N LEU A 225 2.22 -9.96 7.15
CA LEU A 225 2.41 -11.29 6.57
C LEU A 225 2.45 -12.38 7.66
N ALA A 226 3.22 -12.11 8.72
CA ALA A 226 3.34 -13.02 9.85
C ALA A 226 2.00 -13.22 10.58
N MET A 227 1.24 -12.14 10.80
CA MET A 227 -0.10 -12.22 11.40
C MET A 227 -1.07 -13.01 10.52
N ALA A 228 -1.08 -12.75 9.22
CA ALA A 228 -1.91 -13.47 8.26
C ALA A 228 -1.59 -14.98 8.25
N HIS A 229 -0.30 -15.33 8.25
CA HIS A 229 0.15 -16.72 8.29
C HIS A 229 -0.33 -17.44 9.57
N ARG A 230 -0.15 -16.80 10.75
CA ARG A 230 -0.64 -17.37 12.01
C ARG A 230 -2.16 -17.51 12.05
N ALA A 231 -2.88 -16.63 11.37
CA ALA A 231 -4.33 -16.71 11.22
C ALA A 231 -4.81 -17.78 10.20
N GLY A 232 -3.89 -18.51 9.57
CA GLY A 232 -4.20 -19.56 8.61
C GLY A 232 -4.37 -19.07 7.16
N ALA A 233 -4.05 -17.82 6.85
CA ALA A 233 -4.07 -17.34 5.48
C ALA A 233 -2.95 -17.99 4.64
N ARG A 234 -3.27 -18.29 3.39
CA ARG A 234 -2.29 -18.83 2.44
C ARG A 234 -1.31 -17.72 2.02
N ILE A 235 -0.02 -17.96 2.22
CA ILE A 235 1.06 -17.11 1.69
C ILE A 235 1.49 -17.65 0.35
N ILE A 236 1.57 -16.79 -0.65
CA ILE A 236 2.03 -17.12 -2.01
C ILE A 236 3.13 -16.16 -2.42
N ASN A 237 4.01 -16.60 -3.30
CA ASN A 237 5.06 -15.81 -3.93
C ASN A 237 6.01 -15.13 -2.93
N ALA A 238 6.27 -15.76 -1.78
CA ALA A 238 7.13 -15.20 -0.74
C ALA A 238 8.60 -15.06 -1.17
N GLU A 239 9.00 -15.78 -2.23
CA GLU A 239 10.30 -15.72 -2.87
C GLU A 239 10.50 -14.46 -3.73
N TYR A 240 9.43 -13.78 -4.13
CA TYR A 240 9.52 -12.60 -4.98
C TYR A 240 9.73 -11.33 -4.16
N VAL A 241 10.98 -11.02 -3.90
CA VAL A 241 11.42 -9.75 -3.31
C VAL A 241 12.18 -8.96 -4.36
N GLN A 242 11.71 -7.76 -4.66
CA GLN A 242 12.37 -6.90 -5.63
C GLN A 242 13.67 -6.32 -5.05
N PHE A 243 14.78 -6.55 -5.75
CA PHE A 243 16.07 -5.90 -5.48
C PHE A 243 16.22 -4.68 -6.39
N HIS A 244 16.24 -3.48 -5.78
CA HIS A 244 16.36 -2.24 -6.55
C HIS A 244 17.80 -2.04 -7.03
N PRO A 245 18.06 -1.92 -8.35
CA PRO A 245 19.41 -1.95 -8.88
C PRO A 245 20.18 -0.63 -8.71
N THR A 246 19.51 0.47 -8.37
CA THR A 246 20.09 1.81 -8.27
C THR A 246 20.09 2.34 -6.83
N ALA A 247 20.30 1.48 -5.85
CA ALA A 247 20.54 1.90 -4.47
C ALA A 247 21.98 2.40 -4.31
N LEU A 248 22.17 3.57 -3.69
CA LEU A 248 23.49 4.13 -3.46
C LEU A 248 24.22 3.36 -2.35
N ALA A 249 25.40 2.79 -2.68
CA ALA A 249 26.23 2.05 -1.75
C ALA A 249 27.39 2.92 -1.21
N ALA A 250 27.07 4.08 -0.65
CA ALA A 250 28.05 4.97 -0.03
C ALA A 250 27.83 5.04 1.49
N PRO A 251 28.90 5.10 2.31
CA PRO A 251 28.79 5.28 3.74
C PRO A 251 27.96 6.51 4.11
N GLY A 252 26.95 6.34 4.97
CA GLY A 252 26.04 7.41 5.39
C GLY A 252 24.88 7.70 4.42
N ALA A 253 24.78 6.96 3.31
CA ALA A 253 23.70 7.08 2.33
C ALA A 253 22.94 5.76 2.16
N GLU A 254 22.99 4.87 3.17
CA GLU A 254 22.34 3.58 3.11
C GLU A 254 20.82 3.72 2.89
N GLY A 255 20.34 3.05 1.85
CA GLY A 255 18.92 3.08 1.48
C GLY A 255 18.49 4.25 0.61
N LEU A 256 19.41 5.13 0.21
CA LEU A 256 19.11 6.20 -0.74
C LEU A 256 18.98 5.61 -2.15
N LEU A 257 17.85 5.93 -2.80
CA LEU A 257 17.62 5.55 -4.19
C LEU A 257 18.10 6.64 -5.14
N ILE A 258 18.79 6.23 -6.20
CA ILE A 258 18.96 7.04 -7.40
C ILE A 258 17.70 6.84 -8.24
N SER A 259 17.08 7.92 -8.69
CA SER A 259 15.82 7.86 -9.44
C SER A 259 15.92 6.94 -10.67
N GLU A 260 14.92 6.07 -10.85
CA GLU A 260 14.83 5.22 -12.06
C GLU A 260 14.68 6.00 -13.35
N ALA A 261 14.20 7.24 -13.31
CA ALA A 261 14.14 8.14 -14.47
C ALA A 261 15.50 8.28 -15.15
N VAL A 262 16.60 8.27 -14.38
CA VAL A 262 17.96 8.35 -14.93
C VAL A 262 18.27 7.15 -15.84
N ARG A 263 17.77 5.95 -15.49
CA ARG A 263 17.91 4.75 -16.33
C ARG A 263 16.96 4.78 -17.53
N GLY A 264 15.75 5.29 -17.34
CA GLY A 264 14.77 5.48 -18.42
C GLY A 264 15.28 6.42 -19.52
N GLU A 265 16.12 7.38 -19.16
CA GLU A 265 16.78 8.31 -20.10
C GLU A 265 18.15 7.79 -20.64
N GLY A 266 18.46 6.51 -20.41
CA GLY A 266 19.58 5.82 -21.03
C GLY A 266 20.87 5.73 -20.21
N ALA A 267 20.87 6.08 -18.94
CA ALA A 267 22.04 5.85 -18.10
C ALA A 267 22.25 4.34 -17.84
N SER A 268 23.50 3.88 -18.00
CA SER A 268 23.92 2.54 -17.62
C SER A 268 24.63 2.56 -16.27
N CYS A 269 24.35 1.54 -15.42
CA CYS A 269 25.06 1.31 -14.15
C CYS A 269 26.28 0.43 -14.37
#